data_0a9eb8073cc9e3047f03aa5f2d3fa285
#
_entry.id   0a9eb8073cc9e3047f03aa5f2d3fa285
#
_cell.length_a   1.000
_cell.length_b   1.000
_cell.length_c   1.000
_cell.angle_alpha   90.00
_cell.angle_beta   90.00
_cell.angle_gamma   90.00
#
_symmetry.space_group_name_H-M   'P 1'
#
loop_
_entity.id
_entity.type
_entity.pdbx_description
1 polymer ?
#
loop_
_entity_poly.entity_id
_entity_poly.type
_entity_poly.pdbx_seq_one_letter_code
_entity_poly.pdbx_strand_id
1 'polypeptide(L)'
;VKNNDVPEMQPEALHRIGYGLYVVSSVLDGRANGQIANALIQVCAEPAAIAVCLNKKNLTHEYVAASRKFTASVLSEEAPLQFIGRFGFKSGRDLDKFEGMETLTGVSGIPIVTQYATAYLEVEVDRELDAWTHTLFVGRVVGARVLSGAAPMSYAFYHDVKRGVTPRNAPSYIQHHKEESAVSKYKCTVCGYIYDPAVGDPDNGVAPGTSFEAIPGDWTCPVCGAAKSEFEKTEE
;
A
#
# COMPACT_ATOMS: atom_id res chain seq x y z
N VAL A 1 7.03 36.25 -31.65
CA VAL A 1 6.23 35.07 -31.29
C VAL A 1 6.55 34.76 -29.83
N LYS A 2 5.62 35.07 -28.92
CA LYS A 2 5.78 34.86 -27.48
C LYS A 2 5.80 33.34 -27.23
N ASN A 3 6.75 32.92 -26.40
CA ASN A 3 6.85 31.57 -25.88
C ASN A 3 5.49 31.14 -25.36
N ASN A 4 4.97 30.02 -25.88
CA ASN A 4 3.83 29.33 -25.30
C ASN A 4 4.24 28.92 -23.87
N ASP A 5 3.59 29.52 -22.88
CA ASP A 5 3.65 29.06 -21.51
C ASP A 5 3.13 27.62 -21.50
N VAL A 6 4.03 26.64 -21.47
CA VAL A 6 3.66 25.29 -21.13
C VAL A 6 3.17 25.37 -19.69
N PRO A 7 1.92 25.00 -19.40
CA PRO A 7 1.42 25.06 -18.03
C PRO A 7 2.36 24.27 -17.12
N GLU A 8 2.75 24.85 -16.00
CA GLU A 8 3.52 24.16 -14.97
C GLU A 8 2.75 22.92 -14.56
N MET A 9 3.44 21.77 -14.52
CA MET A 9 2.81 20.51 -14.12
C MET A 9 2.35 20.61 -12.66
N GLN A 10 1.06 20.43 -12.44
CA GLN A 10 0.46 20.37 -11.11
C GLN A 10 0.47 18.91 -10.64
N PRO A 11 1.36 18.50 -9.72
CA PRO A 11 1.47 17.10 -9.27
C PRO A 11 0.16 16.55 -8.69
N GLU A 12 -0.68 17.43 -8.13
CA GLU A 12 -1.99 17.10 -7.54
C GLU A 12 -2.96 16.50 -8.57
N ALA A 13 -2.75 16.78 -9.85
CA ALA A 13 -3.54 16.16 -10.92
C ALA A 13 -3.39 14.63 -10.93
N LEU A 14 -2.21 14.11 -10.55
CA LEU A 14 -1.95 12.67 -10.44
C LEU A 14 -2.77 12.01 -9.32
N HIS A 15 -3.16 12.75 -8.28
CA HIS A 15 -4.03 12.25 -7.21
C HIS A 15 -5.48 12.01 -7.68
N ARG A 16 -5.86 12.51 -8.86
CA ARG A 16 -7.18 12.26 -9.45
C ARG A 16 -7.27 10.91 -10.16
N ILE A 17 -6.14 10.22 -10.33
CA ILE A 17 -6.14 8.85 -10.89
C ILE A 17 -6.70 7.90 -9.84
N GLY A 18 -7.75 7.15 -10.21
CA GLY A 18 -8.36 6.16 -9.33
C GLY A 18 -7.49 4.90 -9.22
N TYR A 19 -7.32 4.41 -7.98
CA TYR A 19 -6.63 3.16 -7.67
C TYR A 19 -7.44 2.34 -6.68
N GLY A 20 -7.24 1.02 -6.71
CA GLY A 20 -7.63 0.12 -5.63
C GLY A 20 -6.52 -0.06 -4.59
N LEU A 21 -6.72 -1.00 -3.66
CA LEU A 21 -5.69 -1.42 -2.72
C LEU A 21 -5.61 -2.95 -2.67
N TYR A 22 -4.42 -3.48 -2.88
CA TYR A 22 -4.18 -4.90 -3.09
C TYR A 22 -3.01 -5.41 -2.25
N VAL A 23 -3.09 -6.67 -1.79
CA VAL A 23 -1.88 -7.40 -1.38
C VAL A 23 -1.39 -8.20 -2.58
N VAL A 24 -0.21 -7.87 -3.09
CA VAL A 24 0.46 -8.62 -4.15
C VAL A 24 1.48 -9.53 -3.49
N SER A 25 1.39 -10.85 -3.77
CA SER A 25 2.25 -11.87 -3.18
C SER A 25 2.98 -12.66 -4.26
N SER A 26 4.16 -13.15 -3.92
CA SER A 26 4.94 -14.07 -4.76
C SER A 26 5.80 -14.99 -3.90
N VAL A 27 6.41 -16.00 -4.52
CA VAL A 27 7.29 -16.98 -3.87
C VAL A 27 8.58 -17.10 -4.67
N LEU A 28 9.70 -17.14 -3.97
CA LEU A 28 11.01 -17.44 -4.52
C LEU A 28 11.74 -18.38 -3.56
N ASP A 29 12.32 -19.48 -4.07
CA ASP A 29 13.05 -20.48 -3.29
C ASP A 29 12.30 -20.97 -2.03
N GLY A 30 10.99 -21.18 -2.19
CA GLY A 30 10.11 -21.66 -1.11
C GLY A 30 9.74 -20.60 -0.06
N ARG A 31 10.23 -19.37 -0.17
CA ARG A 31 9.86 -18.26 0.73
C ARG A 31 8.81 -17.37 0.09
N ALA A 32 7.75 -17.10 0.82
CA ALA A 32 6.72 -16.17 0.41
C ALA A 32 7.09 -14.73 0.78
N ASN A 33 6.72 -13.78 -0.05
CA ASN A 33 6.71 -12.37 0.30
C ASN A 33 5.51 -11.66 -0.34
N GLY A 34 5.04 -10.60 0.31
CA GLY A 34 3.93 -9.79 -0.18
C GLY A 34 4.12 -8.31 0.14
N GLN A 35 3.44 -7.46 -0.63
CA GLN A 35 3.41 -6.02 -0.40
C GLN A 35 2.04 -5.43 -0.73
N ILE A 36 1.74 -4.27 -0.15
CA ILE A 36 0.64 -3.44 -0.66
C ILE A 36 1.03 -2.88 -2.03
N ALA A 37 0.08 -2.92 -2.95
CA ALA A 37 0.15 -2.25 -4.23
C ALA A 37 -1.18 -1.54 -4.52
N ASN A 38 -1.12 -0.38 -5.18
CA ASN A 38 -2.30 0.37 -5.62
C ASN A 38 -2.41 0.40 -7.16
N ALA A 39 -1.30 0.35 -7.88
CA ALA A 39 -1.25 0.42 -9.33
C ALA A 39 -1.41 -0.99 -9.95
N LEU A 40 -2.64 -1.51 -9.89
CA LEU A 40 -3.07 -2.74 -10.55
C LEU A 40 -4.32 -2.46 -11.36
N ILE A 41 -4.32 -2.89 -12.61
CA ILE A 41 -5.44 -2.69 -13.56
C ILE A 41 -5.70 -3.94 -14.39
N GLN A 42 -6.95 -4.14 -14.80
CA GLN A 42 -7.29 -5.07 -15.86
C GLN A 42 -6.92 -4.44 -17.21
N VAL A 43 -6.18 -5.15 -18.05
CA VAL A 43 -5.73 -4.67 -19.37
C VAL A 43 -6.45 -5.34 -20.52
N CYS A 44 -6.98 -6.56 -20.31
CA CYS A 44 -7.70 -7.32 -21.32
C CYS A 44 -8.72 -8.24 -20.65
N ALA A 45 -9.84 -8.47 -21.30
CA ALA A 45 -10.88 -9.41 -20.84
C ALA A 45 -10.70 -10.79 -21.47
N GLU A 46 -10.19 -10.86 -22.70
CA GLU A 46 -10.02 -12.11 -23.44
C GLU A 46 -8.69 -12.13 -24.23
N PRO A 47 -7.68 -12.85 -23.77
CA PRO A 47 -7.63 -13.55 -22.47
C PRO A 47 -7.68 -12.58 -21.28
N ALA A 48 -8.22 -13.02 -20.16
CA ALA A 48 -8.23 -12.21 -18.94
C ALA A 48 -6.78 -11.90 -18.52
N ALA A 49 -6.42 -10.62 -18.52
CA ALA A 49 -5.08 -10.16 -18.19
C ALA A 49 -5.09 -8.91 -17.34
N ILE A 50 -4.13 -8.83 -16.43
CA ILE A 50 -3.93 -7.66 -15.56
C ILE A 50 -2.49 -7.17 -15.64
N ALA A 51 -2.30 -5.92 -15.28
CA ALA A 51 -0.99 -5.32 -15.09
C ALA A 51 -0.83 -4.83 -13.65
N VAL A 52 0.36 -4.99 -13.08
CA VAL A 52 0.76 -4.43 -11.78
C VAL A 52 2.09 -3.70 -11.90
N CYS A 53 2.18 -2.52 -11.28
CA CYS A 53 3.40 -1.73 -11.26
C CYS A 53 4.08 -1.83 -9.89
N LEU A 54 5.29 -2.38 -9.83
CA LEU A 54 6.04 -2.60 -8.59
C LEU A 54 7.37 -1.87 -8.61
N ASN A 55 7.72 -1.24 -7.49
CA ASN A 55 9.02 -0.57 -7.33
C ASN A 55 10.16 -1.60 -7.31
N LYS A 56 11.22 -1.34 -8.07
CA LYS A 56 12.39 -2.22 -8.21
C LYS A 56 13.17 -2.45 -6.91
N LYS A 57 13.00 -1.58 -5.89
CA LYS A 57 13.63 -1.73 -4.58
C LYS A 57 12.89 -2.70 -3.66
N ASN A 58 11.66 -3.07 -3.99
CA ASN A 58 10.83 -3.92 -3.14
C ASN A 58 11.17 -5.40 -3.32
N LEU A 59 11.25 -6.14 -2.21
CA LEU A 59 11.52 -7.59 -2.23
C LEU A 59 10.48 -8.36 -3.06
N THR A 60 9.20 -7.97 -3.01
CA THR A 60 8.15 -8.59 -3.83
C THR A 60 8.42 -8.41 -5.32
N HIS A 61 8.98 -7.26 -5.74
CA HIS A 61 9.39 -7.07 -7.14
C HIS A 61 10.42 -8.12 -7.56
N GLU A 62 11.46 -8.35 -6.75
CA GLU A 62 12.50 -9.35 -7.02
C GLU A 62 11.88 -10.75 -7.19
N TYR A 63 10.93 -11.09 -6.33
CA TYR A 63 10.22 -12.39 -6.35
C TYR A 63 9.38 -12.54 -7.62
N VAL A 64 8.59 -11.51 -8.00
CA VAL A 64 7.76 -11.54 -9.22
C VAL A 64 8.63 -11.61 -10.47
N ALA A 65 9.72 -10.84 -10.54
CA ALA A 65 10.64 -10.84 -11.67
C ALA A 65 11.28 -12.21 -11.87
N ALA A 66 11.68 -12.88 -10.78
CA ALA A 66 12.33 -14.19 -10.84
C ALA A 66 11.34 -15.35 -11.07
N SER A 67 10.22 -15.39 -10.33
CA SER A 67 9.24 -16.48 -10.40
C SER A 67 8.31 -16.41 -11.60
N ARG A 68 8.15 -15.22 -12.17
CA ARG A 68 7.19 -14.91 -13.26
C ARG A 68 5.73 -15.19 -12.85
N LYS A 69 5.43 -15.11 -11.57
CA LYS A 69 4.09 -15.37 -11.02
C LYS A 69 3.81 -14.45 -9.85
N PHE A 70 2.54 -14.09 -9.69
CA PHE A 70 2.07 -13.40 -8.48
C PHE A 70 0.60 -13.69 -8.21
N THR A 71 0.17 -13.44 -6.98
CA THR A 71 -1.24 -13.33 -6.61
C THR A 71 -1.57 -11.91 -6.24
N ALA A 72 -2.81 -11.49 -6.45
CA ALA A 72 -3.31 -10.20 -6.04
C ALA A 72 -4.61 -10.40 -5.25
N SER A 73 -4.61 -10.04 -3.97
CA SER A 73 -5.80 -10.04 -3.12
C SER A 73 -6.38 -8.63 -3.07
N VAL A 74 -7.62 -8.49 -3.49
CA VAL A 74 -8.35 -7.20 -3.49
C VAL A 74 -8.82 -6.93 -2.07
N LEU A 75 -8.30 -5.91 -1.40
CA LEU A 75 -8.67 -5.62 -0.02
C LEU A 75 -10.07 -5.02 0.09
N SER A 76 -10.77 -5.36 1.16
CA SER A 76 -12.04 -4.73 1.56
C SER A 76 -11.79 -3.44 2.34
N GLU A 77 -12.79 -2.57 2.38
CA GLU A 77 -12.78 -1.37 3.23
C GLU A 77 -12.68 -1.70 4.73
N GLU A 78 -12.93 -2.95 5.13
CA GLU A 78 -12.82 -3.44 6.51
C GLU A 78 -11.37 -3.66 6.96
N ALA A 79 -10.41 -3.78 6.02
CA ALA A 79 -9.02 -4.05 6.36
C ALA A 79 -8.44 -2.96 7.30
N PRO A 80 -7.97 -3.31 8.51
CA PRO A 80 -7.44 -2.32 9.45
C PRO A 80 -6.07 -1.80 9.00
N LEU A 81 -5.71 -0.58 9.42
CA LEU A 81 -4.44 0.05 9.05
C LEU A 81 -3.22 -0.79 9.45
N GLN A 82 -3.27 -1.49 10.59
CA GLN A 82 -2.18 -2.37 11.04
C GLN A 82 -1.94 -3.53 10.07
N PHE A 83 -3.02 -4.13 9.53
CA PHE A 83 -2.90 -5.17 8.50
C PHE A 83 -2.29 -4.61 7.21
N ILE A 84 -2.77 -3.45 6.75
CA ILE A 84 -2.22 -2.76 5.58
C ILE A 84 -0.76 -2.39 5.85
N GLY A 85 -0.44 -1.89 7.04
CA GLY A 85 0.91 -1.51 7.46
C GLY A 85 1.91 -2.66 7.41
N ARG A 86 1.50 -3.87 7.80
CA ARG A 86 2.34 -5.08 7.74
C ARG A 86 2.85 -5.36 6.33
N PHE A 87 2.00 -5.23 5.33
CA PHE A 87 2.38 -5.44 3.93
C PHE A 87 2.95 -4.19 3.26
N GLY A 88 2.57 -2.98 3.71
CA GLY A 88 2.94 -1.71 3.09
C GLY A 88 4.24 -1.09 3.58
N PHE A 89 4.54 -1.20 4.90
CA PHE A 89 5.65 -0.48 5.53
C PHE A 89 6.73 -1.36 6.13
N LYS A 90 6.47 -2.65 6.31
CA LYS A 90 7.47 -3.60 6.78
C LYS A 90 8.18 -4.27 5.60
N SER A 91 9.45 -4.62 5.78
CA SER A 91 10.21 -5.37 4.78
C SER A 91 10.12 -6.88 5.05
N GLY A 92 9.90 -7.69 4.01
CA GLY A 92 10.00 -9.15 4.12
C GLY A 92 11.44 -9.65 4.26
N ARG A 93 12.42 -8.74 4.23
CA ARG A 93 13.83 -9.05 4.58
C ARG A 93 14.00 -9.14 6.10
N ASP A 94 13.17 -8.41 6.86
CA ASP A 94 13.32 -8.25 8.31
C ASP A 94 12.33 -9.13 9.09
N LEU A 95 11.19 -9.49 8.48
CA LEU A 95 10.18 -10.32 9.12
C LEU A 95 9.41 -11.18 8.11
N ASP A 96 8.84 -12.28 8.58
CA ASP A 96 7.87 -13.06 7.82
C ASP A 96 6.49 -12.38 7.86
N LYS A 97 6.09 -11.81 6.73
CA LYS A 97 4.80 -11.12 6.61
C LYS A 97 3.60 -12.06 6.61
N PHE A 98 3.82 -13.36 6.38
CA PHE A 98 2.76 -14.38 6.31
C PHE A 98 2.56 -15.11 7.63
N GLU A 99 3.44 -14.92 8.61
CA GLU A 99 3.27 -15.53 9.93
C GLU A 99 1.93 -15.13 10.56
N GLY A 100 1.10 -16.14 10.89
CA GLY A 100 -0.23 -15.93 11.45
C GLY A 100 -1.27 -15.37 10.50
N MET A 101 -1.00 -15.33 9.17
CA MET A 101 -1.98 -14.87 8.18
C MET A 101 -2.89 -15.99 7.69
N GLU A 102 -4.16 -15.67 7.48
CA GLU A 102 -5.08 -16.55 6.77
C GLU A 102 -4.77 -16.54 5.27
N THR A 103 -4.34 -17.66 4.74
CA THR A 103 -3.97 -17.82 3.33
C THR A 103 -4.61 -19.07 2.73
N LEU A 104 -4.81 -19.04 1.42
CA LEU A 104 -5.08 -20.20 0.58
C LEU A 104 -3.88 -20.47 -0.32
N THR A 105 -3.76 -21.69 -0.79
CA THR A 105 -2.84 -22.02 -1.88
C THR A 105 -3.69 -22.38 -3.10
N GLY A 106 -3.55 -21.62 -4.16
CA GLY A 106 -4.26 -21.82 -5.41
C GLY A 106 -3.42 -22.59 -6.44
N VAL A 107 -3.76 -22.42 -7.72
CA VAL A 107 -3.11 -23.13 -8.85
C VAL A 107 -1.68 -22.67 -9.10
N SER A 108 -1.36 -21.42 -8.72
CA SER A 108 -0.01 -20.85 -8.87
C SER A 108 1.00 -21.41 -7.86
N GLY A 109 0.53 -22.00 -6.76
CA GLY A 109 1.34 -22.43 -5.62
C GLY A 109 1.82 -21.28 -4.73
N ILE A 110 1.36 -20.07 -4.97
CA ILE A 110 1.70 -18.86 -4.19
C ILE A 110 0.65 -18.68 -3.09
N PRO A 111 1.03 -18.32 -1.85
CA PRO A 111 0.05 -17.98 -0.82
C PRO A 111 -0.82 -16.80 -1.22
N ILE A 112 -2.12 -16.99 -1.14
CA ILE A 112 -3.16 -16.01 -1.40
C ILE A 112 -3.65 -15.51 -0.05
N VAL A 113 -3.47 -14.24 0.25
CA VAL A 113 -3.99 -13.61 1.47
C VAL A 113 -5.50 -13.49 1.35
N THR A 114 -6.25 -14.16 2.22
CA THR A 114 -7.73 -14.13 2.22
C THR A 114 -8.31 -13.21 3.29
N GLN A 115 -7.56 -12.97 4.32
CA GLN A 115 -7.96 -12.09 5.41
C GLN A 115 -8.20 -10.67 4.89
N TYR A 116 -9.39 -10.14 5.13
CA TYR A 116 -9.86 -8.85 4.63
C TYR A 116 -9.85 -8.69 3.09
N ALA A 117 -9.89 -9.81 2.34
CA ALA A 117 -9.96 -9.78 0.89
C ALA A 117 -11.40 -9.99 0.38
N THR A 118 -11.79 -9.25 -0.65
CA THR A 118 -13.07 -9.42 -1.34
C THR A 118 -12.97 -10.42 -2.49
N ALA A 119 -11.80 -10.48 -3.11
CA ALA A 119 -11.49 -11.39 -4.21
C ALA A 119 -9.98 -11.60 -4.30
N TYR A 120 -9.57 -12.61 -5.06
CA TYR A 120 -8.18 -12.79 -5.44
C TYR A 120 -8.04 -13.14 -6.92
N LEU A 121 -6.84 -12.89 -7.44
CA LEU A 121 -6.39 -13.26 -8.76
C LEU A 121 -5.03 -13.94 -8.66
N GLU A 122 -4.81 -14.98 -9.47
CA GLU A 122 -3.53 -15.65 -9.66
C GLU A 122 -3.06 -15.37 -11.08
N VAL A 123 -1.80 -14.98 -11.23
CA VAL A 123 -1.28 -14.42 -12.49
C VAL A 123 0.04 -15.05 -12.87
N GLU A 124 0.16 -15.45 -14.14
CA GLU A 124 1.40 -15.78 -14.78
C GLU A 124 1.85 -14.59 -15.64
N VAL A 125 3.07 -14.10 -15.38
CA VAL A 125 3.62 -12.92 -16.04
C VAL A 125 4.12 -13.29 -17.44
N ASP A 126 3.51 -12.71 -18.45
CA ASP A 126 3.93 -12.89 -19.86
C ASP A 126 4.97 -11.84 -20.27
N ARG A 127 4.79 -10.59 -19.84
CA ARG A 127 5.60 -9.43 -20.26
C ARG A 127 5.93 -8.53 -19.09
N GLU A 128 7.03 -7.81 -19.23
CA GLU A 128 7.39 -6.73 -18.33
C GLU A 128 7.90 -5.53 -19.13
N LEU A 129 7.66 -4.33 -18.59
CA LEU A 129 8.13 -3.08 -19.15
C LEU A 129 8.88 -2.31 -18.07
N ASP A 130 10.07 -1.86 -18.41
CA ASP A 130 10.82 -0.94 -17.56
C ASP A 130 10.10 0.41 -17.49
N ALA A 131 9.76 0.84 -16.28
CA ALA A 131 9.10 2.11 -15.97
C ALA A 131 9.95 2.90 -14.95
N TRP A 132 11.21 3.20 -15.30
CA TRP A 132 12.19 3.94 -14.48
C TRP A 132 12.43 3.28 -13.11
N THR A 133 11.83 3.81 -12.05
CA THR A 133 11.95 3.26 -10.68
C THR A 133 11.10 2.01 -10.46
N HIS A 134 10.21 1.69 -11.37
CA HIS A 134 9.26 0.59 -11.30
C HIS A 134 9.41 -0.36 -12.49
N THR A 135 8.77 -1.51 -12.38
CA THR A 135 8.51 -2.41 -13.50
C THR A 135 7.00 -2.64 -13.59
N LEU A 136 6.45 -2.51 -14.79
CA LEU A 136 5.08 -2.91 -15.09
C LEU A 136 5.09 -4.38 -15.53
N PHE A 137 4.56 -5.26 -14.70
CA PHE A 137 4.35 -6.66 -15.02
C PHE A 137 2.97 -6.85 -15.61
N VAL A 138 2.88 -7.47 -16.79
CA VAL A 138 1.63 -7.81 -17.46
C VAL A 138 1.53 -9.32 -17.56
N GLY A 139 0.41 -9.89 -17.12
CA GLY A 139 0.24 -11.33 -17.13
C GLY A 139 -1.21 -11.77 -17.26
N ARG A 140 -1.37 -13.04 -17.64
CA ARG A 140 -2.67 -13.70 -17.77
C ARG A 140 -3.16 -14.15 -16.40
N VAL A 141 -4.45 -13.96 -16.17
CA VAL A 141 -5.13 -14.49 -14.99
C VAL A 141 -5.36 -15.99 -15.21
N VAL A 142 -4.73 -16.82 -14.36
CA VAL A 142 -4.83 -18.30 -14.40
C VAL A 142 -5.76 -18.84 -13.33
N GLY A 143 -6.13 -18.02 -12.35
CA GLY A 143 -7.08 -18.34 -11.30
C GLY A 143 -7.69 -17.06 -10.73
N ALA A 144 -8.98 -17.08 -10.41
CA ALA A 144 -9.66 -15.96 -9.77
C ALA A 144 -10.87 -16.43 -8.99
N ARG A 145 -11.16 -15.79 -7.85
CA ARG A 145 -12.35 -16.10 -7.05
C ARG A 145 -12.81 -14.89 -6.24
N VAL A 146 -14.11 -14.72 -6.15
CA VAL A 146 -14.76 -13.80 -5.18
C VAL A 146 -14.80 -14.50 -3.82
N LEU A 147 -14.39 -13.83 -2.78
CA LEU A 147 -14.33 -14.33 -1.40
C LEU A 147 -15.48 -13.79 -0.54
N SER A 148 -15.87 -12.54 -0.76
CA SER A 148 -16.95 -11.90 0.00
C SER A 148 -17.68 -10.84 -0.84
N GLY A 149 -18.83 -10.39 -0.33
CA GLY A 149 -19.59 -9.27 -0.89
C GLY A 149 -19.21 -7.90 -0.30
N ALA A 150 -18.15 -7.82 0.50
CA ALA A 150 -17.70 -6.56 1.07
C ALA A 150 -17.23 -5.58 -0.02
N ALA A 151 -17.33 -4.27 0.26
CA ALA A 151 -16.87 -3.25 -0.67
C ALA A 151 -15.34 -3.30 -0.84
N PRO A 152 -14.81 -3.31 -2.08
CA PRO A 152 -13.38 -3.24 -2.30
C PRO A 152 -12.83 -1.87 -1.93
N MET A 153 -11.68 -1.83 -1.26
CA MET A 153 -11.05 -0.59 -0.82
C MET A 153 -10.50 0.19 -2.01
N SER A 154 -10.98 1.40 -2.21
CA SER A 154 -10.35 2.37 -3.09
C SER A 154 -9.20 3.09 -2.38
N TYR A 155 -8.23 3.58 -3.15
CA TYR A 155 -7.12 4.36 -2.59
C TYR A 155 -7.59 5.69 -1.98
N ALA A 156 -8.65 6.27 -2.54
CA ALA A 156 -9.31 7.45 -1.97
C ALA A 156 -9.90 7.13 -0.59
N PHE A 157 -10.65 6.02 -0.45
CA PHE A 157 -11.18 5.59 0.85
C PHE A 157 -10.07 5.36 1.87
N TYR A 158 -8.96 4.73 1.45
CA TYR A 158 -7.80 4.52 2.31
C TYR A 158 -7.24 5.83 2.86
N HIS A 159 -7.14 6.89 2.03
CA HIS A 159 -6.63 8.19 2.47
C HIS A 159 -7.66 9.03 3.22
N ASP A 160 -8.87 9.16 2.67
CA ASP A 160 -9.84 10.15 3.15
C ASP A 160 -10.57 9.64 4.40
N VAL A 161 -10.88 8.34 4.46
CA VAL A 161 -11.64 7.74 5.55
C VAL A 161 -10.73 7.09 6.58
N LYS A 162 -9.80 6.21 6.13
CA LYS A 162 -8.90 5.51 7.07
C LYS A 162 -7.68 6.32 7.48
N ARG A 163 -7.44 7.50 6.87
CA ARG A 163 -6.27 8.34 7.15
C ARG A 163 -4.93 7.63 6.90
N GLY A 164 -4.92 6.69 5.97
CA GLY A 164 -3.72 5.99 5.56
C GLY A 164 -2.71 6.91 4.87
N VAL A 165 -1.44 6.51 4.85
CA VAL A 165 -0.36 7.27 4.22
C VAL A 165 0.26 6.50 3.06
N THR A 166 0.82 7.23 2.09
CA THR A 166 1.48 6.64 0.92
C THR A 166 2.95 6.34 1.22
N PRO A 167 3.41 5.08 1.11
CA PRO A 167 4.83 4.76 1.23
C PRO A 167 5.66 5.48 0.15
N ARG A 168 6.89 5.90 0.48
CA ARG A 168 7.79 6.60 -0.45
C ARG A 168 8.09 5.83 -1.74
N ASN A 169 7.99 4.51 -1.69
CA ASN A 169 8.22 3.63 -2.85
C ASN A 169 6.95 3.35 -3.67
N ALA A 170 5.81 3.94 -3.33
CA ALA A 170 4.58 3.78 -4.12
C ALA A 170 4.63 4.64 -5.40
N PRO A 171 4.05 4.17 -6.52
CA PRO A 171 4.03 4.94 -7.78
C PRO A 171 3.26 6.27 -7.64
N SER A 172 2.34 6.36 -6.69
CA SER A 172 1.52 7.55 -6.40
C SER A 172 2.11 8.46 -5.31
N TYR A 173 3.36 8.20 -4.84
CA TYR A 173 3.99 9.05 -3.84
C TYR A 173 4.37 10.40 -4.44
N ILE A 174 3.85 11.48 -3.85
CA ILE A 174 4.21 12.87 -4.17
C ILE A 174 4.75 13.53 -2.91
N GLN A 175 5.89 14.19 -3.03
CA GLN A 175 6.49 14.94 -1.94
C GLN A 175 5.76 16.29 -1.82
N HIS A 176 4.96 16.45 -0.76
CA HIS A 176 4.29 17.72 -0.49
C HIS A 176 5.27 18.72 0.12
N HIS A 177 5.37 19.93 -0.44
CA HIS A 177 5.88 21.11 0.26
C HIS A 177 4.74 21.65 1.12
N LYS A 178 4.98 21.77 2.44
CA LYS A 178 3.95 22.09 3.44
C LYS A 178 3.58 23.57 3.48
N GLU A 179 2.28 23.83 3.73
CA GLU A 179 1.81 25.08 4.34
C GLU A 179 1.56 24.86 5.84
N GLU A 180 1.90 25.85 6.66
CA GLU A 180 2.02 25.78 8.13
C GLU A 180 0.69 25.83 8.87
N SER A 181 0.53 25.02 9.94
CA SER A 181 -0.41 25.24 11.05
C SER A 181 0.33 25.19 12.39
N ALA A 182 -0.01 26.11 13.30
CA ALA A 182 0.74 26.45 14.52
C ALA A 182 0.72 25.39 15.66
N VAL A 183 0.32 24.15 15.40
CA VAL A 183 0.32 23.06 16.37
C VAL A 183 1.34 22.02 15.97
N SER A 184 2.27 21.69 16.88
CA SER A 184 3.34 20.74 16.60
C SER A 184 2.77 19.35 16.25
N LYS A 185 3.04 18.90 15.04
CA LYS A 185 2.70 17.56 14.57
C LYS A 185 3.89 16.64 14.76
N TYR A 186 3.64 15.35 14.86
CA TYR A 186 4.68 14.35 15.06
C TYR A 186 4.62 13.29 13.96
N LYS A 187 5.77 12.97 13.39
CA LYS A 187 5.91 12.05 12.27
C LYS A 187 6.54 10.74 12.71
N CYS A 188 5.90 9.64 12.39
CA CYS A 188 6.48 8.32 12.55
C CYS A 188 7.69 8.15 11.62
N THR A 189 8.86 7.85 12.18
CA THR A 189 10.11 7.64 11.43
C THR A 189 10.09 6.37 10.59
N VAL A 190 9.24 5.39 10.96
CA VAL A 190 9.12 4.10 10.28
C VAL A 190 8.27 4.18 9.02
N CYS A 191 7.07 4.80 9.09
CA CYS A 191 6.14 4.80 7.96
C CYS A 191 5.80 6.19 7.42
N GLY A 192 6.16 7.26 8.14
CA GLY A 192 5.86 8.62 7.74
C GLY A 192 4.46 9.10 8.13
N TYR A 193 3.67 8.29 8.85
CA TYR A 193 2.38 8.74 9.42
C TYR A 193 2.59 9.99 10.26
N ILE A 194 1.70 10.97 10.11
CA ILE A 194 1.75 12.23 10.87
C ILE A 194 0.60 12.21 11.88
N TYR A 195 0.95 12.21 13.16
CA TYR A 195 -0.01 12.51 14.20
C TYR A 195 -0.31 14.01 14.20
N ASP A 196 -1.56 14.34 14.01
CA ASP A 196 -2.08 15.71 14.08
C ASP A 196 -2.95 15.84 15.33
N PRO A 197 -2.55 16.63 16.34
CA PRO A 197 -3.36 16.82 17.54
C PRO A 197 -4.78 17.31 17.28
N ALA A 198 -5.00 18.07 16.21
CA ALA A 198 -6.35 18.54 15.85
C ALA A 198 -7.29 17.40 15.48
N VAL A 199 -6.76 16.30 14.98
CA VAL A 199 -7.52 15.09 14.56
C VAL A 199 -7.53 14.04 15.66
N GLY A 200 -6.43 13.87 16.40
CA GLY A 200 -6.22 12.79 17.35
C GLY A 200 -6.10 11.41 16.68
N ASP A 201 -6.43 10.37 17.41
CA ASP A 201 -6.54 8.98 16.94
C ASP A 201 -7.69 8.30 17.71
N PRO A 202 -8.95 8.65 17.41
CA PRO A 202 -10.12 8.16 18.17
C PRO A 202 -10.25 6.63 18.14
N ASP A 203 -9.84 5.98 17.05
CA ASP A 203 -9.90 4.52 16.90
C ASP A 203 -8.98 3.79 17.89
N ASN A 204 -7.92 4.46 18.34
CA ASN A 204 -7.00 3.96 19.38
C ASN A 204 -7.12 4.75 20.70
N GLY A 205 -8.28 5.37 20.95
CA GLY A 205 -8.63 6.00 22.22
C GLY A 205 -8.00 7.38 22.47
N VAL A 206 -7.46 8.03 21.44
CA VAL A 206 -6.86 9.38 21.52
C VAL A 206 -7.82 10.41 20.94
N ALA A 207 -8.48 11.19 21.78
CA ALA A 207 -9.46 12.20 21.35
C ALA A 207 -8.82 13.35 20.54
N PRO A 208 -9.57 13.96 19.59
CA PRO A 208 -9.16 15.22 18.98
C PRO A 208 -8.81 16.28 20.02
N GLY A 209 -7.77 17.06 19.77
CA GLY A 209 -7.22 18.06 20.68
C GLY A 209 -6.16 17.53 21.66
N THR A 210 -5.85 16.23 21.64
CA THR A 210 -4.81 15.64 22.49
C THR A 210 -3.43 15.99 21.96
N SER A 211 -2.56 16.60 22.77
CA SER A 211 -1.16 16.80 22.36
C SER A 211 -0.41 15.47 22.29
N PHE A 212 0.63 15.38 21.47
CA PHE A 212 1.40 14.14 21.34
C PHE A 212 2.00 13.66 22.67
N GLU A 213 2.43 14.60 23.49
CA GLU A 213 2.99 14.32 24.82
C GLU A 213 1.97 13.66 25.74
N ALA A 214 0.69 14.06 25.63
CA ALA A 214 -0.41 13.56 26.47
C ALA A 214 -0.95 12.18 26.03
N ILE A 215 -0.55 11.67 24.88
CA ILE A 215 -0.92 10.32 24.44
C ILE A 215 -0.31 9.28 25.39
N PRO A 216 -1.04 8.19 25.74
CA PRO A 216 -0.51 7.11 26.55
C PRO A 216 0.82 6.56 26.02
N GLY A 217 1.73 6.17 26.93
CA GLY A 217 3.08 5.71 26.54
C GLY A 217 3.10 4.39 25.76
N ASP A 218 2.07 3.59 25.88
CA ASP A 218 1.84 2.32 25.19
C ASP A 218 1.11 2.47 23.85
N TRP A 219 0.70 3.70 23.49
CA TRP A 219 0.13 3.97 22.17
C TRP A 219 1.16 3.67 21.07
N THR A 220 0.68 3.08 20.00
CA THR A 220 1.48 2.73 18.83
C THR A 220 0.95 3.42 17.57
N CYS A 221 1.80 3.58 16.59
CA CYS A 221 1.42 4.13 15.30
C CYS A 221 0.26 3.34 14.68
N PRO A 222 -0.89 3.98 14.38
CA PRO A 222 -2.07 3.29 13.84
C PRO A 222 -1.82 2.63 12.47
N VAL A 223 -0.79 3.09 11.75
CA VAL A 223 -0.48 2.58 10.41
C VAL A 223 0.48 1.40 10.44
N CYS A 224 1.55 1.46 11.24
CA CYS A 224 2.60 0.45 11.19
C CYS A 224 2.89 -0.25 12.52
N GLY A 225 2.22 0.16 13.61
CA GLY A 225 2.42 -0.39 14.95
C GLY A 225 3.75 -0.01 15.60
N ALA A 226 4.49 0.97 15.06
CA ALA A 226 5.71 1.48 15.68
C ALA A 226 5.39 2.14 17.04
N ALA A 227 6.30 2.02 18.01
CA ALA A 227 6.13 2.62 19.32
C ALA A 227 6.07 4.15 19.25
N LYS A 228 5.46 4.79 20.26
CA LYS A 228 5.41 6.25 20.37
C LYS A 228 6.80 6.89 20.33
N SER A 229 7.84 6.20 20.82
CA SER A 229 9.24 6.64 20.76
C SER A 229 9.82 6.80 19.36
N GLU A 230 9.19 6.18 18.35
CA GLU A 230 9.60 6.26 16.94
C GLU A 230 8.98 7.48 16.21
N PHE A 231 8.49 8.45 16.97
CA PHE A 231 7.95 9.68 16.41
C PHE A 231 8.87 10.85 16.69
N GLU A 232 9.09 11.65 15.68
CA GLU A 232 9.82 12.90 15.76
C GLU A 232 8.90 14.08 15.49
N LYS A 233 9.16 15.18 16.20
CA LYS A 233 8.46 16.44 15.95
C LYS A 233 8.72 16.87 14.52
N THR A 234 7.69 17.19 13.77
CA THR A 234 7.89 17.77 12.44
C THR A 234 8.44 19.17 12.63
N GLU A 235 9.66 19.42 12.15
CA GLU A 235 10.11 20.79 11.90
C GLU A 235 9.27 21.30 10.73
N GLU A 236 8.56 22.36 10.97
CA GLU A 236 7.83 23.09 9.93
C GLU A 236 8.79 23.80 8.99
#